data_83a86051a1f3a6fd931cc5063e4d8f4a
#
_entry.id   83a86051a1f3a6fd931cc5063e4d8f4a
#
_cell.length_a   1.000
_cell.length_b   1.000
_cell.length_c   1.000
_cell.angle_alpha   90.00
_cell.angle_beta   90.00
_cell.angle_gamma   90.00
#
_symmetry.space_group_name_H-M   'P 1'
#
loop_
_entity.id
_entity.type
_entity.pdbx_description
1 polymer ?
#
loop_
_entity_poly.entity_id
_entity_poly.type
_entity_poly.pdbx_seq_one_letter_code
_entity_poly.pdbx_strand_id
1 'polypeptide(L)'
;SPAQVAQQARGRTPIEVTGAQSLVLSLEAMDVDTVFGIPGGAILPAYDPLLDSVKVRHILVRHEQGAGHAAEGYAAATGRVGVCMATSGPGATNLVTPLADAHMDSVPIVAITGQVNSAAIGTDAFQEADIRGITMPITKHNYLVTNAAEIPRVIAEAFHIAATGRPGPVLVDIAKDALQAKTTFVWPPKVHLPGYHPITKPHAKQIREAA
;
A
#
# COMPACT_ATOMS: atom_id res chain seq x y z
N SER A 1 -2.62 1.75 -25.53
CA SER A 1 -1.76 2.75 -24.87
C SER A 1 -2.09 2.77 -23.39
N PRO A 2 -1.20 3.26 -22.49
CA PRO A 2 -1.47 3.39 -21.05
C PRO A 2 -2.76 4.14 -20.73
N ALA A 3 -3.09 5.16 -21.51
CA ALA A 3 -4.34 5.92 -21.35
C ALA A 3 -5.59 5.08 -21.66
N GLN A 4 -5.54 4.14 -22.60
CA GLN A 4 -6.65 3.23 -22.91
C GLN A 4 -6.85 2.20 -21.79
N VAL A 5 -5.76 1.71 -21.18
CA VAL A 5 -5.79 0.80 -20.03
C VAL A 5 -6.42 1.49 -18.81
N ALA A 6 -6.02 2.73 -18.51
CA ALA A 6 -6.58 3.52 -17.41
C ALA A 6 -8.07 3.87 -17.63
N GLN A 7 -8.49 4.10 -18.87
CA GLN A 7 -9.89 4.39 -19.20
C GLN A 7 -10.77 3.14 -19.15
N GLN A 8 -10.25 1.97 -19.53
CA GLN A 8 -10.93 0.68 -19.40
C GLN A 8 -11.09 0.25 -17.93
N ALA A 9 -10.13 0.56 -17.06
CA ALA A 9 -10.20 0.23 -15.63
C ALA A 9 -11.38 0.91 -14.89
N ARG A 10 -11.90 2.03 -15.40
CA ARG A 10 -13.09 2.71 -14.86
C ARG A 10 -14.43 2.03 -15.22
N GLY A 11 -14.43 1.14 -16.20
CA GLY A 11 -15.64 0.44 -16.66
C GLY A 11 -15.52 -1.05 -16.48
N ARG A 12 -15.88 -1.63 -15.38
CA ARG A 12 -16.17 -3.03 -15.01
C ARG A 12 -15.74 -4.17 -15.94
N THR A 13 -14.99 -3.91 -17.01
CA THR A 13 -14.50 -4.92 -17.95
C THR A 13 -13.17 -5.47 -17.45
N PRO A 14 -13.04 -6.78 -17.21
CA PRO A 14 -11.78 -7.41 -16.84
C PRO A 14 -10.70 -7.15 -17.90
N ILE A 15 -9.49 -6.81 -17.48
CA ILE A 15 -8.33 -6.62 -18.37
C ILE A 15 -7.16 -7.49 -17.92
N GLU A 16 -6.47 -8.10 -18.88
CA GLU A 16 -5.24 -8.87 -18.65
C GLU A 16 -4.07 -7.92 -18.42
N VAL A 17 -3.39 -8.07 -17.29
CA VAL A 17 -2.28 -7.21 -16.84
C VAL A 17 -1.25 -8.02 -16.06
N THR A 18 -0.10 -7.42 -15.77
CA THR A 18 0.80 -7.95 -14.73
C THR A 18 0.35 -7.50 -13.33
N GLY A 19 0.83 -8.19 -12.28
CA GLY A 19 0.59 -7.75 -10.90
C GLY A 19 1.08 -6.32 -10.64
N ALA A 20 2.20 -5.94 -11.24
CA ALA A 20 2.73 -4.58 -11.17
C ALA A 20 1.79 -3.55 -11.82
N GLN A 21 1.25 -3.84 -12.98
CA GLN A 21 0.22 -3.01 -13.63
C GLN A 21 -1.06 -2.97 -12.79
N SER A 22 -1.47 -4.10 -12.22
CA SER A 22 -2.62 -4.19 -11.32
C SER A 22 -2.44 -3.31 -10.08
N LEU A 23 -1.23 -3.26 -9.51
CA LEU A 23 -0.90 -2.36 -8.40
C LEU A 23 -1.10 -0.90 -8.78
N VAL A 24 -0.49 -0.44 -9.89
CA VAL A 24 -0.58 0.96 -10.31
C VAL A 24 -2.02 1.35 -10.65
N LEU A 25 -2.76 0.48 -11.36
CA LEU A 25 -4.18 0.70 -11.66
C LEU A 25 -5.03 0.77 -10.38
N SER A 26 -4.71 -0.02 -9.36
CA SER A 26 -5.39 0.06 -8.06
C SER A 26 -5.11 1.39 -7.36
N LEU A 27 -3.86 1.88 -7.37
CA LEU A 27 -3.52 3.20 -6.83
C LEU A 27 -4.24 4.33 -7.57
N GLU A 28 -4.28 4.28 -8.91
CA GLU A 28 -5.04 5.24 -9.72
C GLU A 28 -6.54 5.23 -9.42
N ALA A 29 -7.11 4.06 -9.17
CA ALA A 29 -8.51 3.88 -8.83
C ALA A 29 -8.85 4.35 -7.40
N MET A 30 -7.85 4.36 -6.52
CA MET A 30 -7.92 4.97 -5.17
C MET A 30 -7.61 6.47 -5.17
N ASP A 31 -7.54 7.11 -6.36
CA ASP A 31 -7.23 8.54 -6.55
C ASP A 31 -5.87 8.96 -5.97
N VAL A 32 -4.90 8.05 -5.92
CA VAL A 32 -3.51 8.38 -5.57
C VAL A 32 -2.90 9.21 -6.69
N ASP A 33 -2.34 10.36 -6.34
CA ASP A 33 -1.65 11.24 -7.27
C ASP A 33 -0.13 11.31 -7.04
N THR A 34 0.32 10.88 -5.86
CA THR A 34 1.74 10.97 -5.49
C THR A 34 2.17 9.73 -4.69
N VAL A 35 3.32 9.18 -5.06
CA VAL A 35 4.00 8.08 -4.36
C VAL A 35 5.44 8.50 -4.08
N PHE A 36 5.90 8.34 -2.84
CA PHE A 36 7.28 8.62 -2.44
C PHE A 36 8.06 7.31 -2.33
N GLY A 37 9.28 7.24 -2.87
CA GLY A 37 10.03 6.00 -2.78
C GLY A 37 11.41 5.99 -3.44
N ILE A 38 12.05 4.83 -3.33
CA ILE A 38 13.32 4.50 -4.00
C ILE A 38 13.15 3.15 -4.71
N PRO A 39 13.53 3.04 -6.01
CA PRO A 39 13.55 1.76 -6.69
C PRO A 39 14.58 0.81 -6.08
N GLY A 40 14.27 -0.48 -6.08
CA GLY A 40 15.17 -1.54 -5.65
C GLY A 40 14.70 -2.89 -6.16
N GLY A 41 15.56 -3.91 -6.10
CA GLY A 41 15.43 -5.15 -6.85
C GLY A 41 14.08 -5.88 -6.72
N ALA A 42 13.46 -5.89 -5.56
CA ALA A 42 12.19 -6.60 -5.35
C ALA A 42 10.96 -5.78 -5.81
N ILE A 43 11.00 -4.46 -5.67
CA ILE A 43 9.89 -3.56 -6.08
C ILE A 43 10.03 -3.04 -7.52
N LEU A 44 11.17 -3.24 -8.16
CA LEU A 44 11.46 -2.71 -9.49
C LEU A 44 10.38 -3.00 -10.55
N PRO A 45 9.74 -4.19 -10.59
CA PRO A 45 8.67 -4.45 -11.55
C PRO A 45 7.51 -3.44 -11.50
N ALA A 46 7.26 -2.80 -10.35
CA ALA A 46 6.21 -1.80 -10.21
C ALA A 46 6.57 -0.43 -10.82
N TYR A 47 7.86 -0.17 -11.06
CA TYR A 47 8.33 1.13 -11.55
C TYR A 47 8.03 1.36 -13.04
N ASP A 48 8.09 0.32 -13.88
CA ASP A 48 7.74 0.46 -15.31
C ASP A 48 6.30 0.96 -15.50
N PRO A 49 5.27 0.28 -14.95
CA PRO A 49 3.91 0.79 -15.07
C PRO A 49 3.66 2.09 -14.29
N LEU A 50 4.46 2.38 -13.26
CA LEU A 50 4.37 3.66 -12.54
C LEU A 50 4.88 4.82 -13.39
N LEU A 51 5.93 4.62 -14.20
CA LEU A 51 6.42 5.60 -15.17
C LEU A 51 5.42 5.86 -16.31
N ASP A 52 4.65 4.83 -16.68
CA ASP A 52 3.61 4.94 -17.69
C ASP A 52 2.32 5.62 -17.18
N SER A 53 2.17 5.73 -15.85
CA SER A 53 0.99 6.37 -15.26
C SER A 53 0.97 7.87 -15.50
N VAL A 54 -0.16 8.36 -16.01
CA VAL A 54 -0.40 9.80 -16.19
C VAL A 54 -1.03 10.46 -14.96
N LYS A 55 -1.40 9.65 -13.96
CA LYS A 55 -2.07 10.13 -12.74
C LYS A 55 -1.17 10.13 -11.53
N VAL A 56 -0.36 9.08 -11.38
CA VAL A 56 0.48 8.89 -10.20
C VAL A 56 1.87 9.43 -10.47
N ARG A 57 2.25 10.48 -9.78
CA ARG A 57 3.60 11.04 -9.82
C ARG A 57 4.48 10.34 -8.78
N HIS A 58 5.61 9.80 -9.21
CA HIS A 58 6.64 9.30 -8.32
C HIS A 58 7.60 10.43 -7.88
N ILE A 59 7.81 10.56 -6.58
CA ILE A 59 8.82 11.44 -5.97
C ILE A 59 9.97 10.56 -5.48
N LEU A 60 11.09 10.64 -6.18
CA LEU A 60 12.32 9.96 -5.78
C LEU A 60 12.90 10.62 -4.53
N VAL A 61 13.09 9.82 -3.49
CA VAL A 61 13.76 10.23 -2.26
C VAL A 61 15.19 9.66 -2.22
N ARG A 62 15.98 10.05 -1.23
CA ARG A 62 17.36 9.57 -1.06
C ARG A 62 17.52 8.55 0.07
N HIS A 63 16.44 8.30 0.84
CA HIS A 63 16.35 7.33 1.91
C HIS A 63 14.88 6.97 2.12
N GLU A 64 14.57 5.71 2.35
CA GLU A 64 13.19 5.23 2.47
C GLU A 64 12.48 5.82 3.70
N GLN A 65 13.20 6.09 4.79
CA GLN A 65 12.65 6.82 5.93
C GLN A 65 12.08 8.18 5.49
N GLY A 66 12.80 8.88 4.61
CA GLY A 66 12.31 10.15 4.04
C GLY A 66 11.05 9.95 3.18
N ALA A 67 10.90 8.80 2.50
CA ALA A 67 9.67 8.49 1.77
C ALA A 67 8.47 8.33 2.71
N GLY A 68 8.66 7.62 3.82
CA GLY A 68 7.62 7.44 4.82
C GLY A 68 7.18 8.78 5.44
N HIS A 69 8.12 9.61 5.93
CA HIS A 69 7.80 10.93 6.48
C HIS A 69 7.22 11.89 5.44
N ALA A 70 7.62 11.79 4.16
CA ALA A 70 6.99 12.57 3.11
C ALA A 70 5.52 12.14 2.89
N ALA A 71 5.23 10.84 2.94
CA ALA A 71 3.86 10.33 2.88
C ALA A 71 3.01 10.79 4.09
N GLU A 72 3.60 10.83 5.30
CA GLU A 72 2.94 11.38 6.49
C GLU A 72 2.63 12.88 6.31
N GLY A 73 3.63 13.66 5.90
CA GLY A 73 3.45 15.09 5.64
C GLY A 73 2.38 15.35 4.56
N TYR A 74 2.35 14.52 3.51
CA TYR A 74 1.30 14.58 2.49
C TYR A 74 -0.07 14.29 3.09
N ALA A 75 -0.21 13.24 3.89
CA ALA A 75 -1.48 12.87 4.51
C ALA A 75 -1.96 13.96 5.49
N ALA A 76 -1.08 14.48 6.33
CA ALA A 76 -1.39 15.55 7.27
C ALA A 76 -1.83 16.85 6.56
N ALA A 77 -1.17 17.21 5.45
CA ALA A 77 -1.47 18.43 4.71
C ALA A 77 -2.73 18.34 3.84
N THR A 78 -3.05 17.15 3.33
CA THR A 78 -4.14 16.98 2.34
C THR A 78 -5.40 16.32 2.91
N GLY A 79 -5.31 15.65 4.05
CA GLY A 79 -6.37 14.80 4.59
C GLY A 79 -6.57 13.48 3.81
N ARG A 80 -5.66 13.14 2.90
CA ARG A 80 -5.69 11.93 2.07
C ARG A 80 -4.72 10.90 2.60
N VAL A 81 -4.86 9.64 2.20
CA VAL A 81 -3.90 8.59 2.55
C VAL A 81 -2.58 8.84 1.82
N GLY A 82 -1.49 8.93 2.56
CA GLY A 82 -0.15 9.03 1.99
C GLY A 82 0.36 7.66 1.53
N VAL A 83 1.17 7.64 0.47
CA VAL A 83 1.70 6.38 -0.09
C VAL A 83 3.21 6.45 -0.22
N CYS A 84 3.91 5.46 0.33
CA CYS A 84 5.34 5.27 0.10
C CYS A 84 5.64 3.86 -0.41
N MET A 85 6.74 3.74 -1.16
CA MET A 85 7.21 2.48 -1.73
C MET A 85 8.68 2.24 -1.41
N ALA A 86 9.02 1.00 -1.04
CA ALA A 86 10.39 0.56 -0.80
C ALA A 86 10.63 -0.87 -1.31
N THR A 87 11.89 -1.24 -1.49
CA THR A 87 12.27 -2.62 -1.80
C THR A 87 12.28 -3.49 -0.55
N SER A 88 12.59 -4.78 -0.70
CA SER A 88 12.73 -5.75 0.39
C SER A 88 13.89 -5.44 1.34
N GLY A 89 13.97 -6.17 2.43
CA GLY A 89 15.09 -6.15 3.37
C GLY A 89 15.40 -4.74 3.88
N PRO A 90 16.60 -4.21 3.61
CA PRO A 90 17.04 -2.91 4.13
C PRO A 90 16.14 -1.75 3.69
N GLY A 91 15.55 -1.81 2.50
CA GLY A 91 14.59 -0.79 2.05
C GLY A 91 13.31 -0.78 2.89
N ALA A 92 12.74 -1.96 3.12
CA ALA A 92 11.54 -2.12 3.93
C ALA A 92 11.79 -1.75 5.40
N THR A 93 12.92 -2.17 5.99
CA THR A 93 13.25 -1.87 7.39
C THR A 93 13.50 -0.38 7.64
N ASN A 94 13.92 0.37 6.62
CA ASN A 94 14.05 1.84 6.71
C ASN A 94 12.69 2.57 6.83
N LEU A 95 11.57 1.88 6.63
CA LEU A 95 10.24 2.44 6.85
C LEU A 95 9.74 2.28 8.29
N VAL A 96 10.46 1.58 9.17
CA VAL A 96 10.02 1.31 10.54
C VAL A 96 9.77 2.59 11.33
N THR A 97 10.70 3.55 11.31
CA THR A 97 10.55 4.82 12.02
C THR A 97 9.30 5.61 11.56
N PRO A 98 9.10 5.90 10.26
CA PRO A 98 7.90 6.63 9.84
C PRO A 98 6.60 5.84 10.06
N LEU A 99 6.62 4.50 9.98
CA LEU A 99 5.44 3.70 10.34
C LEU A 99 5.09 3.83 11.83
N ALA A 100 6.11 3.82 12.71
CA ALA A 100 5.89 4.01 14.15
C ALA A 100 5.35 5.42 14.44
N ASP A 101 5.88 6.44 13.79
CA ASP A 101 5.46 7.84 13.90
C ASP A 101 4.00 8.00 13.45
N ALA A 102 3.68 7.56 12.23
CA ALA A 102 2.32 7.57 11.69
C ALA A 102 1.32 6.82 12.58
N HIS A 103 1.76 5.72 13.21
CA HIS A 103 0.91 4.96 14.15
C HIS A 103 0.61 5.76 15.42
N MET A 104 1.61 6.41 16.00
CA MET A 104 1.46 7.23 17.20
C MET A 104 0.60 8.47 16.93
N ASP A 105 0.82 9.14 15.81
CA ASP A 105 0.13 10.38 15.45
C ASP A 105 -1.19 10.17 14.72
N SER A 106 -1.58 8.92 14.49
CA SER A 106 -2.83 8.56 13.79
C SER A 106 -2.89 9.10 12.36
N VAL A 107 -1.77 9.06 11.65
CA VAL A 107 -1.65 9.51 10.26
C VAL A 107 -1.91 8.33 9.30
N PRO A 108 -2.86 8.45 8.37
CA PRO A 108 -3.17 7.36 7.44
C PRO A 108 -2.10 7.28 6.34
N ILE A 109 -1.31 6.23 6.33
CA ILE A 109 -0.39 5.91 5.23
C ILE A 109 -0.52 4.46 4.80
N VAL A 110 -0.28 4.20 3.52
CA VAL A 110 -0.10 2.87 2.95
C VAL A 110 1.34 2.74 2.49
N ALA A 111 2.09 1.88 3.17
CA ALA A 111 3.46 1.55 2.82
C ALA A 111 3.45 0.28 1.97
N ILE A 112 4.00 0.36 0.77
CA ILE A 112 4.10 -0.77 -0.16
C ILE A 112 5.56 -1.20 -0.22
N THR A 113 5.83 -2.44 0.17
CA THR A 113 7.17 -3.02 0.08
C THR A 113 7.21 -4.15 -0.94
N GLY A 114 8.33 -4.25 -1.65
CA GLY A 114 8.62 -5.45 -2.41
C GLY A 114 9.21 -6.51 -1.50
N GLN A 115 8.85 -7.78 -1.73
CA GLN A 115 9.41 -8.94 -1.04
C GLN A 115 10.16 -9.81 -2.04
N VAL A 116 11.07 -10.64 -1.56
CA VAL A 116 11.71 -11.68 -2.38
C VAL A 116 10.67 -12.59 -3.05
N ASN A 117 11.07 -13.38 -4.02
CA ASN A 117 10.14 -14.33 -4.66
C ASN A 117 9.49 -15.24 -3.63
N SER A 118 8.23 -15.58 -3.81
CA SER A 118 7.41 -16.34 -2.87
C SER A 118 8.10 -17.63 -2.37
N ALA A 119 8.78 -18.35 -3.28
CA ALA A 119 9.50 -19.57 -2.94
C ALA A 119 10.76 -19.35 -2.08
N ALA A 120 11.26 -18.12 -2.00
CA ALA A 120 12.44 -17.75 -1.22
C ALA A 120 12.11 -17.16 0.15
N ILE A 121 10.84 -16.90 0.44
CA ILE A 121 10.41 -16.36 1.73
C ILE A 121 10.68 -17.37 2.84
N GLY A 122 11.38 -16.95 3.90
CA GLY A 122 11.76 -17.78 5.04
C GLY A 122 13.03 -18.60 4.83
N THR A 123 13.82 -18.31 3.79
CA THR A 123 15.08 -19.01 3.49
C THR A 123 16.33 -18.20 3.78
N ASP A 124 16.20 -17.01 4.40
CA ASP A 124 17.28 -16.04 4.58
C ASP A 124 17.89 -15.59 3.23
N ALA A 125 17.05 -15.41 2.24
CA ALA A 125 17.45 -14.96 0.91
C ALA A 125 18.05 -13.55 0.95
N PHE A 126 18.82 -13.21 -0.09
CA PHE A 126 19.45 -11.90 -0.19
C PHE A 126 18.42 -10.76 -0.08
N GLN A 127 18.64 -9.86 0.86
CA GLN A 127 17.75 -8.75 1.19
C GLN A 127 16.31 -9.19 1.56
N GLU A 128 16.15 -10.35 2.17
CA GLU A 128 14.91 -10.73 2.83
C GLU A 128 14.87 -10.14 4.25
N ALA A 129 13.68 -9.71 4.66
CA ALA A 129 13.33 -9.41 6.05
C ALA A 129 11.86 -9.74 6.30
N ASP A 130 11.53 -10.25 7.48
CA ASP A 130 10.13 -10.40 7.91
C ASP A 130 9.58 -9.02 8.31
N ILE A 131 9.35 -8.19 7.30
CA ILE A 131 8.83 -6.82 7.53
C ILE A 131 7.43 -6.84 8.15
N ARG A 132 6.63 -7.89 7.92
CA ARG A 132 5.33 -8.05 8.58
C ARG A 132 5.48 -8.23 10.07
N GLY A 133 6.34 -9.16 10.51
CA GLY A 133 6.63 -9.36 11.93
C GLY A 133 7.21 -8.12 12.58
N ILE A 134 8.16 -7.45 11.92
CA ILE A 134 8.79 -6.21 12.40
C ILE A 134 7.76 -5.09 12.57
N THR A 135 6.82 -4.92 11.65
CA THR A 135 5.88 -3.80 11.65
C THR A 135 4.55 -4.11 12.32
N MET A 136 4.31 -5.35 12.75
CA MET A 136 3.06 -5.76 13.38
C MET A 136 2.63 -4.86 14.55
N PRO A 137 3.51 -4.46 15.50
CA PRO A 137 3.13 -3.61 16.62
C PRO A 137 2.95 -2.13 16.28
N ILE A 138 3.37 -1.70 15.10
CA ILE A 138 3.38 -0.29 14.68
C ILE A 138 2.53 -0.03 13.43
N THR A 139 1.64 -0.97 13.07
CA THR A 139 0.69 -0.83 11.97
C THR A 139 -0.70 -1.22 12.41
N LYS A 140 -1.72 -0.67 11.78
CA LYS A 140 -3.11 -1.11 11.99
C LYS A 140 -3.34 -2.50 11.42
N HIS A 141 -2.72 -2.77 10.29
CA HIS A 141 -2.73 -4.08 9.62
C HIS A 141 -1.54 -4.20 8.67
N ASN A 142 -1.18 -5.43 8.36
CA ASN A 142 -0.18 -5.71 7.33
C ASN A 142 -0.56 -6.93 6.50
N TYR A 143 -0.19 -6.90 5.22
CA TYR A 143 -0.46 -7.94 4.26
C TYR A 143 0.84 -8.51 3.69
N LEU A 144 0.86 -9.81 3.39
CA LEU A 144 1.81 -10.42 2.48
C LEU A 144 1.05 -10.93 1.26
N VAL A 145 1.42 -10.44 0.08
CA VAL A 145 0.76 -10.76 -1.18
C VAL A 145 1.69 -11.59 -2.04
N THR A 146 1.36 -12.85 -2.22
CA THR A 146 2.10 -13.82 -3.06
C THR A 146 1.33 -14.19 -4.33
N ASN A 147 0.11 -13.68 -4.49
CA ASN A 147 -0.74 -13.91 -5.66
C ASN A 147 -1.18 -12.59 -6.29
N ALA A 148 -0.84 -12.37 -7.56
CA ALA A 148 -1.16 -11.17 -8.30
C ALA A 148 -2.67 -10.83 -8.31
N ALA A 149 -3.54 -11.83 -8.31
CA ALA A 149 -4.99 -11.64 -8.33
C ALA A 149 -5.55 -10.98 -7.05
N GLU A 150 -4.80 -11.02 -5.94
CA GLU A 150 -5.22 -10.41 -4.68
C GLU A 150 -4.88 -8.92 -4.57
N ILE A 151 -3.98 -8.41 -5.43
CA ILE A 151 -3.48 -7.03 -5.34
C ILE A 151 -4.61 -5.99 -5.31
N PRO A 152 -5.62 -6.00 -6.20
CA PRO A 152 -6.69 -4.99 -6.17
C PRO A 152 -7.47 -5.00 -4.85
N ARG A 153 -7.80 -6.19 -4.34
CA ARG A 153 -8.51 -6.35 -3.07
C ARG A 153 -7.68 -5.84 -1.89
N VAL A 154 -6.43 -6.26 -1.81
CA VAL A 154 -5.53 -5.87 -0.71
C VAL A 154 -5.29 -4.36 -0.69
N ILE A 155 -5.09 -3.73 -1.85
CA ILE A 155 -4.94 -2.26 -1.92
C ILE A 155 -6.22 -1.56 -1.46
N ALA A 156 -7.40 -1.97 -1.93
CA ALA A 156 -8.66 -1.39 -1.49
C ALA A 156 -8.88 -1.54 0.03
N GLU A 157 -8.59 -2.72 0.59
CA GLU A 157 -8.67 -2.99 2.03
C GLU A 157 -7.65 -2.15 2.82
N ALA A 158 -6.41 -2.04 2.34
CA ALA A 158 -5.36 -1.26 3.00
C ALA A 158 -5.74 0.22 3.13
N PHE A 159 -6.24 0.83 2.07
CA PHE A 159 -6.72 2.21 2.08
C PHE A 159 -7.92 2.40 3.01
N HIS A 160 -8.87 1.47 2.97
CA HIS A 160 -10.03 1.50 3.86
C HIS A 160 -9.61 1.42 5.34
N ILE A 161 -8.73 0.49 5.69
CA ILE A 161 -8.24 0.32 7.08
C ILE A 161 -7.41 1.55 7.50
N ALA A 162 -6.52 2.06 6.63
CA ALA A 162 -5.70 3.22 6.95
C ALA A 162 -6.54 4.46 7.28
N ALA A 163 -7.60 4.71 6.52
CA ALA A 163 -8.40 5.94 6.60
C ALA A 163 -9.55 5.89 7.61
N THR A 164 -9.99 4.71 8.07
CA THR A 164 -11.22 4.58 8.88
C THR A 164 -10.93 4.23 10.34
N GLY A 165 -11.90 4.46 11.24
CA GLY A 165 -11.70 4.35 12.68
C GLY A 165 -10.65 5.35 13.16
N ARG A 166 -9.72 4.94 14.05
CA ARG A 166 -8.50 5.71 14.31
C ARG A 166 -7.60 5.57 13.07
N PRO A 167 -7.29 6.62 12.32
CA PRO A 167 -6.39 6.52 11.18
C PRO A 167 -5.01 5.98 11.56
N GLY A 168 -4.28 5.45 10.61
CA GLY A 168 -2.92 4.96 10.87
C GLY A 168 -2.36 4.14 9.71
N PRO A 169 -1.11 3.68 9.85
CA PRO A 169 -0.39 3.03 8.78
C PRO A 169 -0.87 1.60 8.53
N VAL A 170 -0.81 1.19 7.26
CA VAL A 170 -0.98 -0.19 6.80
C VAL A 170 0.18 -0.54 5.89
N LEU A 171 0.77 -1.73 6.09
CA LEU A 171 1.82 -2.27 5.24
C LEU A 171 1.23 -3.26 4.23
N VAL A 172 1.68 -3.17 2.98
CA VAL A 172 1.40 -4.15 1.92
C VAL A 172 2.72 -4.64 1.35
N ASP A 173 3.13 -5.84 1.74
CA ASP A 173 4.35 -6.49 1.30
C ASP A 173 4.05 -7.43 0.14
N ILE A 174 4.64 -7.19 -1.04
CA ILE A 174 4.28 -7.88 -2.28
C ILE A 174 5.49 -8.64 -2.82
N ALA A 175 5.34 -9.95 -2.95
CA ALA A 175 6.38 -10.81 -3.53
C ALA A 175 6.67 -10.41 -4.98
N LYS A 176 7.95 -10.43 -5.36
CA LYS A 176 8.42 -10.00 -6.69
C LYS A 176 7.77 -10.79 -7.81
N ASP A 177 7.64 -12.10 -7.65
CA ASP A 177 6.97 -12.96 -8.63
C ASP A 177 5.47 -12.66 -8.75
N ALA A 178 4.80 -12.23 -7.68
CA ALA A 178 3.41 -11.75 -7.75
C ALA A 178 3.31 -10.44 -8.54
N LEU A 179 4.27 -9.51 -8.44
CA LEU A 179 4.31 -8.31 -9.28
C LEU A 179 4.53 -8.65 -10.76
N GLN A 180 5.28 -9.70 -11.07
CA GLN A 180 5.61 -10.11 -12.45
C GLN A 180 4.55 -11.01 -13.08
N ALA A 181 3.77 -11.73 -12.29
CA ALA A 181 2.77 -12.67 -12.77
C ALA A 181 1.64 -11.97 -13.53
N LYS A 182 1.12 -12.66 -14.56
CA LYS A 182 -0.09 -12.21 -15.27
C LYS A 182 -1.33 -12.48 -14.42
N THR A 183 -2.27 -11.56 -14.47
CA THR A 183 -3.54 -11.63 -13.77
C THR A 183 -4.62 -10.85 -14.50
N THR A 184 -5.87 -11.02 -14.08
CA THR A 184 -6.99 -10.22 -14.57
C THR A 184 -7.33 -9.13 -13.56
N PHE A 185 -7.22 -7.87 -13.97
CA PHE A 185 -7.62 -6.74 -13.14
C PHE A 185 -9.12 -6.49 -13.23
N VAL A 186 -9.78 -6.41 -12.06
CA VAL A 186 -11.20 -6.06 -11.92
C VAL A 186 -11.33 -5.00 -10.83
N TRP A 187 -12.06 -3.91 -11.12
CA TRP A 187 -12.31 -2.84 -10.15
C TRP A 187 -13.77 -2.38 -10.18
N PRO A 188 -14.43 -2.10 -9.03
CA PRO A 188 -13.91 -2.29 -7.67
C PRO A 188 -13.87 -3.77 -7.26
N PRO A 189 -12.89 -4.17 -6.45
CA PRO A 189 -12.83 -5.52 -5.93
C PRO A 189 -13.88 -5.74 -4.84
N LYS A 190 -14.23 -7.00 -4.58
CA LYS A 190 -15.03 -7.36 -3.41
C LYS A 190 -14.16 -7.31 -2.16
N VAL A 191 -14.37 -6.28 -1.33
CA VAL A 191 -13.72 -6.15 -0.02
C VAL A 191 -14.36 -7.11 0.99
N HIS A 192 -13.54 -7.79 1.79
CA HIS A 192 -14.00 -8.72 2.82
C HIS A 192 -13.21 -8.53 4.12
N LEU A 193 -13.79 -7.76 5.04
CA LEU A 193 -13.20 -7.41 6.34
C LEU A 193 -14.17 -7.75 7.48
N PRO A 194 -14.45 -9.05 7.74
CA PRO A 194 -15.51 -9.47 8.68
C PRO A 194 -15.24 -9.05 10.13
N GLY A 195 -13.98 -8.86 10.52
CA GLY A 195 -13.58 -8.44 11.86
C GLY A 195 -13.36 -6.93 12.03
N TYR A 196 -13.53 -6.12 10.97
CA TYR A 196 -13.24 -4.69 11.01
C TYR A 196 -14.52 -3.85 10.93
N HIS A 197 -15.00 -3.40 12.10
CA HIS A 197 -16.23 -2.61 12.23
C HIS A 197 -15.95 -1.32 13.00
N PRO A 198 -15.39 -0.27 12.38
CA PRO A 198 -15.14 0.99 13.07
C PRO A 198 -16.44 1.62 13.56
N ILE A 199 -16.45 2.07 14.82
CA ILE A 199 -17.60 2.74 15.41
C ILE A 199 -17.69 4.15 14.84
N THR A 200 -18.80 4.44 14.14
CA THR A 200 -19.05 5.74 13.50
C THR A 200 -20.07 6.58 14.25
N LYS A 201 -20.80 6.00 15.23
CA LYS A 201 -21.80 6.71 16.03
C LYS A 201 -21.32 6.87 17.47
N PRO A 202 -21.34 8.09 18.04
CA PRO A 202 -20.95 8.31 19.41
C PRO A 202 -21.98 7.67 20.39
N HIS A 203 -21.50 7.26 21.54
CA HIS A 203 -22.36 6.71 22.60
C HIS A 203 -22.94 7.85 23.44
N ALA A 204 -24.24 8.17 23.24
CA ALA A 204 -24.89 9.33 23.82
C ALA A 204 -24.82 9.39 25.35
N LYS A 205 -24.81 8.23 26.07
CA LYS A 205 -24.66 8.19 27.54
C LYS A 205 -23.25 8.65 27.93
N GLN A 206 -22.20 8.13 27.27
CA GLN A 206 -20.81 8.51 27.59
C GLN A 206 -20.54 9.98 27.31
N ILE A 207 -21.15 10.55 26.27
CA ILE A 207 -21.05 12.00 25.99
C ILE A 207 -21.69 12.80 27.13
N ARG A 208 -22.90 12.42 27.58
CA ARG A 208 -23.55 13.11 28.69
C ARG A 208 -22.81 12.99 30.02
N GLU A 209 -22.12 11.87 30.26
CA GLU A 209 -21.31 11.67 31.47
C GLU A 209 -19.99 12.44 31.44
N ALA A 210 -19.48 12.75 30.23
CA ALA A 210 -18.23 13.51 30.03
C ALA A 210 -18.46 15.05 30.05
N ALA A 211 -19.68 15.52 29.73
CA ALA A 211 -20.07 16.93 29.73
C ALA A 211 -20.45 17.43 31.13
#